data_30624bf43fc80583aec5025a3fdd3d3c
#
_entry.id   30624bf43fc80583aec5025a3fdd3d3c
#
_cell.length_a   1.000
_cell.length_b   1.000
_cell.length_c   1.000
_cell.angle_alpha   90.00
_cell.angle_beta   90.00
_cell.angle_gamma   90.00
#
_symmetry.space_group_name_H-M   'P 1'
#
loop_
_entity.id
_entity.type
_entity.pdbx_description
1 polymer ?
#
loop_
_entity_poly.entity_id
_entity_poly.type
_entity_poly.pdbx_seq_one_letter_code
_entity_poly.pdbx_strand_id
1 'polypeptide(L)'
;MKKRTKQFFLYRHRLGIGYVLLAFIFFALLSYLPNIAPGGISQGEMDSTIASSELDRSFITKGDIIDMPYHLIQKISLHFLGLNLFAIKLPSIIIAVMAGFFIILLLNRWFKNDVAIIGSILTTLSTAFLFLAGNGTPLIMYVFWLALILWLGSKIVGNDRVHPMLVISFFLCVALSAYTPHLLYVAFGICAAGIIHPHLRFALKQLTFWQLALSIGIFVLTISPLVIGCILKTENIQSLLLMPKFSLGSFINNISTAFAPFFSFSLVYDSTFLAPLFGLATVSLVVIGILASVGKMYTSRNTVVSLLAIYAIIISGLNGDVAIAIIIPIAVLSAAGVESIIDKWYSLFPENPYAHLFGIIPMVVVISMIIGSGLSHFVFGYHYTPRVADNFNDDLTIISENIDKNTPLLITGETTNGDFYRLLGKYEGYNIISKTDDANIYATFNAQKEENFALKQIITSPKSRNSDRLYIYSKVTEEEKGEK
;
A
#
# COMPACT_ATOMS: atom_id res chain seq x y z
N MET A 1 -19.58 2.71 50.01
CA MET A 1 -18.33 3.12 49.30
C MET A 1 -17.52 1.88 48.97
N LYS A 2 -17.50 1.41 47.70
CA LYS A 2 -16.58 0.34 47.26
C LYS A 2 -15.18 0.91 47.21
N LYS A 3 -14.25 0.41 48.03
CA LYS A 3 -12.80 0.69 47.93
C LYS A 3 -12.36 0.35 46.51
N ARG A 4 -12.04 1.36 45.70
CA ARG A 4 -11.30 1.18 44.44
C ARG A 4 -9.92 0.63 44.83
N THR A 5 -9.73 -0.67 44.73
CA THR A 5 -8.39 -1.28 44.73
C THR A 5 -7.59 -0.61 43.66
N LYS A 6 -6.44 -0.03 44.03
CA LYS A 6 -5.46 0.53 43.08
C LYS A 6 -4.96 -0.63 42.21
N GLN A 7 -5.60 -0.84 41.05
CA GLN A 7 -5.12 -1.80 40.07
C GLN A 7 -3.77 -1.32 39.55
N PHE A 8 -2.82 -2.25 39.44
CA PHE A 8 -1.50 -1.98 38.91
C PHE A 8 -1.61 -1.35 37.52
N PHE A 9 -0.80 -0.33 37.21
CA PHE A 9 -0.89 0.47 35.96
C PHE A 9 -0.91 -0.40 34.71
N LEU A 10 -0.02 -1.39 34.61
CA LEU A 10 0.04 -2.32 33.47
C LEU A 10 -1.23 -3.15 33.32
N TYR A 11 -1.84 -3.59 34.41
CA TYR A 11 -3.09 -4.35 34.36
C TYR A 11 -4.28 -3.48 33.96
N ARG A 12 -4.31 -2.25 34.40
CA ARG A 12 -5.36 -1.28 34.04
C ARG A 12 -5.33 -0.94 32.54
N HIS A 13 -4.12 -0.87 31.94
CA HIS A 13 -3.93 -0.47 30.55
C HIS A 13 -3.49 -1.64 29.64
N ARG A 14 -3.62 -2.88 30.11
CA ARG A 14 -3.15 -4.09 29.41
C ARG A 14 -3.54 -4.20 27.95
N LEU A 15 -4.78 -3.83 27.61
CA LEU A 15 -5.27 -3.87 26.22
C LEU A 15 -4.58 -2.80 25.36
N GLY A 16 -4.48 -1.57 25.85
CA GLY A 16 -3.79 -0.50 25.12
C GLY A 16 -2.31 -0.81 24.92
N ILE A 17 -1.63 -1.30 25.97
CA ILE A 17 -0.22 -1.73 25.88
C ILE A 17 -0.07 -2.88 24.88
N GLY A 18 -1.00 -3.86 24.89
CA GLY A 18 -1.00 -4.96 23.95
C GLY A 18 -1.12 -4.50 22.49
N TYR A 19 -2.02 -3.56 22.19
CA TYR A 19 -2.16 -2.98 20.85
C TYR A 19 -0.92 -2.20 20.41
N VAL A 20 -0.31 -1.41 21.30
CA VAL A 20 0.93 -0.67 21.00
C VAL A 20 2.08 -1.63 20.72
N LEU A 21 2.24 -2.67 21.53
CA LEU A 21 3.28 -3.68 21.34
C LEU A 21 3.08 -4.44 20.02
N LEU A 22 1.84 -4.82 19.70
CA LEU A 22 1.51 -5.48 18.44
C LEU A 22 1.79 -4.58 17.24
N ALA A 23 1.42 -3.30 17.32
CA ALA A 23 1.72 -2.32 16.28
C ALA A 23 3.23 -2.13 16.10
N PHE A 24 3.99 -2.12 17.19
CA PHE A 24 5.45 -2.02 17.14
C PHE A 24 6.11 -3.26 16.51
N ILE A 25 5.67 -4.46 16.90
CA ILE A 25 6.15 -5.72 16.29
C ILE A 25 5.82 -5.74 14.80
N PHE A 26 4.61 -5.33 14.43
CA PHE A 26 4.18 -5.29 13.04
C PHE A 26 4.98 -4.25 12.25
N PHE A 27 5.24 -3.07 12.81
CA PHE A 27 6.11 -2.06 12.21
C PHE A 27 7.54 -2.59 11.99
N ALA A 28 8.11 -3.26 12.99
CA ALA A 28 9.45 -3.85 12.89
C ALA A 28 9.50 -4.92 11.79
N LEU A 29 8.49 -5.78 11.71
CA LEU A 29 8.36 -6.80 10.66
C LEU A 29 8.27 -6.16 9.28
N LEU A 30 7.41 -5.15 9.09
CA LEU A 30 7.26 -4.46 7.83
C LEU A 30 8.50 -3.62 7.44
N SER A 31 9.29 -3.16 8.42
CA SER A 31 10.54 -2.46 8.16
C SER A 31 11.66 -3.40 7.72
N TYR A 32 11.64 -4.64 8.19
CA TYR A 32 12.69 -5.63 7.92
C TYR A 32 12.45 -6.42 6.64
N LEU A 33 11.21 -6.89 6.42
CA LEU A 33 10.85 -7.74 5.28
C LEU A 33 11.21 -7.16 3.90
N PRO A 34 10.91 -5.88 3.58
CA PRO A 34 11.18 -5.31 2.26
C PRO A 34 12.67 -5.15 1.93
N ASN A 35 13.53 -5.13 2.95
CA ASN A 35 14.98 -5.10 2.75
C ASN A 35 15.52 -6.45 2.31
N ILE A 36 14.84 -7.54 2.69
CA ILE A 36 15.22 -8.90 2.32
C ILE A 36 14.54 -9.33 1.02
N ALA A 37 13.25 -9.08 0.89
CA ALA A 37 12.42 -9.53 -0.23
C ALA A 37 11.40 -8.43 -0.63
N PRO A 38 11.44 -7.95 -1.87
CA PRO A 38 12.38 -8.30 -2.94
C PRO A 38 13.79 -7.72 -2.75
N GLY A 39 13.96 -6.74 -1.84
CA GLY A 39 15.14 -5.91 -1.68
C GLY A 39 15.32 -4.94 -2.86
N GLY A 40 16.06 -3.85 -2.67
CA GLY A 40 16.25 -2.84 -3.71
C GLY A 40 15.04 -1.92 -3.90
N ILE A 41 15.07 -1.17 -5.02
CA ILE A 41 14.08 -0.16 -5.38
C ILE A 41 13.45 -0.48 -6.73
N SER A 42 12.14 -0.31 -6.86
CA SER A 42 11.41 -0.49 -8.12
C SER A 42 11.29 0.83 -8.90
N GLN A 43 10.97 0.74 -10.20
CA GLN A 43 10.71 1.92 -11.02
C GLN A 43 9.59 2.80 -10.42
N GLY A 44 8.49 2.20 -9.98
CA GLY A 44 7.39 2.95 -9.36
C GLY A 44 7.79 3.69 -8.08
N GLU A 45 8.74 3.14 -7.30
CA GLU A 45 9.29 3.81 -6.11
C GLU A 45 10.20 4.99 -6.50
N MET A 46 10.97 4.86 -7.58
CA MET A 46 11.76 5.97 -8.12
C MET A 46 10.87 7.12 -8.58
N ASP A 47 9.84 6.82 -9.38
CA ASP A 47 8.90 7.82 -9.90
C ASP A 47 8.15 8.51 -8.75
N SER A 48 7.70 7.74 -7.76
CA SER A 48 7.07 8.30 -6.54
C SER A 48 8.02 9.20 -5.75
N THR A 49 9.30 8.83 -5.67
CA THR A 49 10.33 9.61 -4.98
C THR A 49 10.61 10.92 -5.70
N ILE A 50 10.70 10.90 -7.02
CA ILE A 50 10.85 12.10 -7.85
C ILE A 50 9.66 13.03 -7.63
N ALA A 51 8.43 12.53 -7.79
CA ALA A 51 7.22 13.30 -7.56
C ALA A 51 7.18 13.94 -6.15
N SER A 52 7.57 13.18 -5.13
CA SER A 52 7.63 13.67 -3.74
C SER A 52 8.71 14.75 -3.55
N SER A 53 9.86 14.62 -4.21
CA SER A 53 10.98 15.58 -4.12
C SER A 53 10.66 16.91 -4.80
N GLU A 54 9.87 16.87 -5.87
CA GLU A 54 9.45 18.04 -6.66
C GLU A 54 8.26 18.76 -6.05
N LEU A 55 7.55 18.14 -5.12
CA LEU A 55 6.43 18.75 -4.42
C LEU A 55 6.94 19.95 -3.60
N ASP A 56 6.79 21.15 -4.11
CA ASP A 56 7.17 22.38 -3.46
C ASP A 56 5.94 23.25 -3.11
N ARG A 57 6.13 24.48 -2.58
CA ARG A 57 5.01 25.37 -2.21
C ARG A 57 4.12 25.74 -3.39
N SER A 58 4.60 25.58 -4.61
CA SER A 58 3.88 25.87 -5.85
C SER A 58 3.13 24.67 -6.43
N PHE A 59 3.02 23.55 -5.70
CA PHE A 59 2.37 22.33 -6.19
C PHE A 59 0.94 22.56 -6.71
N ILE A 60 0.17 23.43 -6.04
CA ILE A 60 -1.20 23.78 -6.49
C ILE A 60 -1.15 24.49 -7.84
N THR A 61 -0.24 25.46 -8.00
CA THR A 61 -0.12 26.24 -9.24
C THR A 61 0.48 25.44 -10.39
N LYS A 62 1.30 24.43 -10.08
CA LYS A 62 1.82 23.48 -11.07
C LYS A 62 0.81 22.38 -11.42
N GLY A 63 -0.21 22.18 -10.60
CA GLY A 63 -1.23 21.16 -10.77
C GLY A 63 -0.76 19.74 -10.43
N ASP A 64 0.33 19.56 -9.69
CA ASP A 64 0.88 18.26 -9.29
C ASP A 64 0.22 17.79 -7.99
N ILE A 65 -1.02 17.31 -8.09
CA ILE A 65 -1.90 17.06 -6.94
C ILE A 65 -2.28 15.59 -6.75
N ILE A 66 -1.97 14.72 -7.71
CA ILE A 66 -2.29 13.29 -7.62
C ILE A 66 -1.49 12.69 -6.47
N ASP A 67 -2.14 11.85 -5.66
CA ASP A 67 -1.55 11.20 -4.48
C ASP A 67 -0.81 12.13 -3.51
N MET A 68 -1.13 13.43 -3.53
CA MET A 68 -0.50 14.46 -2.70
C MET A 68 -0.40 14.09 -1.21
N PRO A 69 -1.41 13.51 -0.54
CA PRO A 69 -1.28 13.13 0.87
C PRO A 69 -0.14 12.14 1.12
N TYR A 70 0.09 11.20 0.20
CA TYR A 70 1.20 10.26 0.27
C TYR A 70 2.54 10.96 0.03
N HIS A 71 2.63 11.75 -1.05
CA HIS A 71 3.86 12.45 -1.42
C HIS A 71 4.33 13.45 -0.36
N LEU A 72 3.42 14.07 0.39
CA LEU A 72 3.77 14.90 1.53
C LEU A 72 4.48 14.11 2.64
N ILE A 73 3.96 12.94 2.98
CA ILE A 73 4.57 12.07 4.00
C ILE A 73 5.93 11.56 3.51
N GLN A 74 6.03 11.17 2.23
CA GLN A 74 7.29 10.71 1.64
C GLN A 74 8.33 11.83 1.58
N LYS A 75 7.94 13.06 1.24
CA LYS A 75 8.82 14.23 1.28
C LYS A 75 9.37 14.49 2.68
N ILE A 76 8.52 14.39 3.70
CA ILE A 76 8.95 14.54 5.11
C ILE A 76 9.97 13.44 5.46
N SER A 77 9.71 12.20 5.07
CA SER A 77 10.64 11.08 5.28
C SER A 77 12.00 11.34 4.64
N LEU A 78 12.01 11.73 3.36
CA LEU A 78 13.23 12.03 2.62
C LEU A 78 13.99 13.24 3.21
N HIS A 79 13.27 14.23 3.71
CA HIS A 79 13.90 15.41 4.32
C HIS A 79 14.67 15.09 5.62
N PHE A 80 14.12 14.20 6.46
CA PHE A 80 14.73 13.85 7.74
C PHE A 80 15.73 12.70 7.67
N LEU A 81 15.53 11.74 6.76
CA LEU A 81 16.31 10.50 6.70
C LEU A 81 17.25 10.44 5.48
N GLY A 82 17.17 11.41 4.56
CA GLY A 82 17.93 11.38 3.31
C GLY A 82 17.34 10.41 2.26
N LEU A 83 18.07 10.23 1.17
CA LEU A 83 17.68 9.36 0.07
C LEU A 83 18.26 7.95 0.26
N ASN A 84 17.58 7.15 1.04
CA ASN A 84 17.92 5.74 1.25
C ASN A 84 16.69 4.85 1.13
N LEU A 85 16.91 3.54 0.97
CA LEU A 85 15.86 2.55 0.76
C LEU A 85 14.78 2.59 1.86
N PHE A 86 15.21 2.74 3.13
CA PHE A 86 14.28 2.83 4.25
C PHE A 86 13.43 4.10 4.21
N ALA A 87 14.03 5.26 3.92
CA ALA A 87 13.32 6.54 3.86
C ALA A 87 12.25 6.56 2.75
N ILE A 88 12.53 5.92 1.62
CA ILE A 88 11.58 5.79 0.49
C ILE A 88 10.38 4.94 0.88
N LYS A 89 10.60 3.82 1.60
CA LYS A 89 9.57 2.84 1.96
C LYS A 89 8.82 3.18 3.26
N LEU A 90 9.40 3.99 4.14
CA LEU A 90 8.84 4.33 5.46
C LEU A 90 7.41 4.88 5.42
N PRO A 91 7.01 5.76 4.48
CA PRO A 91 5.63 6.23 4.39
C PRO A 91 4.64 5.09 4.19
N SER A 92 4.93 4.16 3.28
CA SER A 92 4.08 2.99 3.04
C SER A 92 3.99 2.10 4.26
N ILE A 93 5.08 1.89 4.98
CA ILE A 93 5.12 1.10 6.22
C ILE A 93 4.22 1.73 7.30
N ILE A 94 4.34 3.04 7.52
CA ILE A 94 3.49 3.75 8.50
C ILE A 94 2.02 3.65 8.13
N ILE A 95 1.69 3.91 6.87
CA ILE A 95 0.31 3.86 6.37
C ILE A 95 -0.22 2.41 6.43
N ALA A 96 0.60 1.40 6.17
CA ALA A 96 0.22 -0.01 6.29
C ALA A 96 -0.10 -0.40 7.74
N VAL A 97 0.69 0.04 8.71
CA VAL A 97 0.40 -0.17 10.14
C VAL A 97 -0.94 0.48 10.52
N MET A 98 -1.18 1.71 10.06
CA MET A 98 -2.46 2.39 10.27
C MET A 98 -3.62 1.66 9.55
N ALA A 99 -3.42 1.18 8.33
CA ALA A 99 -4.41 0.41 7.59
C ALA A 99 -4.76 -0.89 8.33
N GLY A 100 -3.76 -1.63 8.80
CA GLY A 100 -3.96 -2.84 9.61
C GLY A 100 -4.75 -2.55 10.90
N PHE A 101 -4.46 -1.43 11.57
CA PHE A 101 -5.22 -0.99 12.73
C PHE A 101 -6.68 -0.68 12.39
N PHE A 102 -6.96 0.01 11.27
CA PHE A 102 -8.35 0.28 10.87
C PHE A 102 -9.07 -0.96 10.34
N ILE A 103 -8.36 -1.91 9.73
CA ILE A 103 -8.95 -3.22 9.36
C ILE A 103 -9.44 -3.96 10.61
N ILE A 104 -8.62 -4.07 11.67
CA ILE A 104 -9.05 -4.74 12.90
C ILE A 104 -10.22 -4.03 13.58
N LEU A 105 -10.22 -2.69 13.59
CA LEU A 105 -11.32 -1.91 14.14
C LEU A 105 -12.62 -2.07 13.32
N LEU A 106 -12.51 -2.16 12.00
CA LEU A 106 -13.63 -2.40 11.09
C LEU A 106 -14.22 -3.79 11.31
N LEU A 107 -13.37 -4.81 11.31
CA LEU A 107 -13.80 -6.18 11.51
C LEU A 107 -14.40 -6.40 12.91
N ASN A 108 -13.83 -5.82 13.97
CA ASN A 108 -14.41 -5.84 15.31
C ASN A 108 -15.80 -5.16 15.40
N ARG A 109 -16.11 -4.26 14.48
CA ARG A 109 -17.44 -3.65 14.43
C ARG A 109 -18.49 -4.58 13.82
N TRP A 110 -18.08 -5.45 12.91
CA TRP A 110 -18.98 -6.29 12.11
C TRP A 110 -19.02 -7.76 12.53
N PHE A 111 -18.00 -8.23 13.25
CA PHE A 111 -17.82 -9.62 13.66
C PHE A 111 -17.51 -9.73 15.16
N LYS A 112 -17.53 -10.96 15.68
CA LYS A 112 -17.02 -11.26 17.02
C LYS A 112 -15.51 -11.01 17.08
N ASN A 113 -14.98 -10.70 18.26
CA ASN A 113 -13.57 -10.30 18.44
C ASN A 113 -12.57 -11.36 17.92
N ASP A 114 -12.84 -12.64 18.14
CA ASP A 114 -12.02 -13.76 17.66
C ASP A 114 -11.96 -13.81 16.14
N VAL A 115 -13.11 -13.74 15.48
CA VAL A 115 -13.21 -13.69 14.02
C VAL A 115 -12.52 -12.45 13.45
N ALA A 116 -12.70 -11.30 14.10
CA ALA A 116 -12.09 -10.05 13.68
C ALA A 116 -10.56 -10.08 13.76
N ILE A 117 -10.00 -10.67 14.83
CA ILE A 117 -8.55 -10.84 14.98
C ILE A 117 -8.03 -11.77 13.88
N ILE A 118 -8.65 -12.93 13.67
CA ILE A 118 -8.26 -13.89 12.65
C ILE A 118 -8.31 -13.25 11.25
N GLY A 119 -9.42 -12.61 10.91
CA GLY A 119 -9.59 -11.95 9.60
C GLY A 119 -8.57 -10.83 9.37
N SER A 120 -8.23 -10.07 10.42
CA SER A 120 -7.21 -9.01 10.34
C SER A 120 -5.82 -9.59 10.11
N ILE A 121 -5.45 -10.66 10.81
CA ILE A 121 -4.15 -11.34 10.64
C ILE A 121 -4.04 -11.94 9.24
N LEU A 122 -5.09 -12.64 8.77
CA LEU A 122 -5.12 -13.20 7.41
C LEU A 122 -4.92 -12.13 6.34
N THR A 123 -5.51 -10.95 6.53
CA THR A 123 -5.38 -9.85 5.57
C THR A 123 -4.02 -9.18 5.64
N THR A 124 -3.55 -8.81 6.83
CA THR A 124 -2.31 -8.03 7.01
C THR A 124 -1.04 -8.86 6.78
N LEU A 125 -1.10 -10.18 6.92
CA LEU A 125 -0.01 -11.09 6.58
C LEU A 125 -0.18 -11.76 5.21
N SER A 126 -1.15 -11.32 4.40
CA SER A 126 -1.25 -11.76 3.01
C SER A 126 -0.10 -11.20 2.17
N THR A 127 0.30 -11.95 1.15
CA THR A 127 1.36 -11.53 0.20
C THR A 127 1.09 -10.15 -0.39
N ALA A 128 -0.18 -9.88 -0.77
CA ALA A 128 -0.59 -8.60 -1.32
C ALA A 128 -0.37 -7.43 -0.35
N PHE A 129 -0.80 -7.59 0.91
CA PHE A 129 -0.66 -6.52 1.88
C PHE A 129 0.81 -6.26 2.24
N LEU A 130 1.60 -7.33 2.40
CA LEU A 130 3.04 -7.22 2.69
C LEU A 130 3.80 -6.53 1.56
N PHE A 131 3.44 -6.85 0.29
CA PHE A 131 4.02 -6.17 -0.86
C PHE A 131 3.71 -4.68 -0.86
N LEU A 132 2.43 -4.30 -0.71
CA LEU A 132 2.02 -2.90 -0.66
C LEU A 132 2.66 -2.12 0.48
N ALA A 133 2.80 -2.77 1.64
CA ALA A 133 3.45 -2.17 2.81
C ALA A 133 4.94 -1.94 2.59
N GLY A 134 5.60 -2.84 1.86
CA GLY A 134 7.04 -2.77 1.57
C GLY A 134 7.40 -2.00 0.31
N ASN A 135 6.42 -1.56 -0.48
CA ASN A 135 6.64 -0.79 -1.70
C ASN A 135 6.44 0.71 -1.42
N GLY A 136 7.45 1.53 -1.69
CA GLY A 136 7.46 2.97 -1.45
C GLY A 136 6.59 3.78 -2.42
N THR A 137 5.39 3.28 -2.74
CA THR A 137 4.43 3.88 -3.68
C THR A 137 3.10 4.21 -3.01
N PRO A 138 2.28 5.11 -3.58
CA PRO A 138 0.98 5.48 -3.01
C PRO A 138 -0.06 4.36 -3.01
N LEU A 139 0.22 3.17 -3.56
CA LEU A 139 -0.74 2.08 -3.71
C LEU A 139 -1.37 1.62 -2.38
N ILE A 140 -0.63 1.67 -1.28
CA ILE A 140 -1.15 1.33 0.06
C ILE A 140 -2.30 2.22 0.51
N MET A 141 -2.41 3.44 -0.04
CA MET A 141 -3.47 4.39 0.29
C MET A 141 -4.87 3.85 -0.02
N TYR A 142 -5.02 3.00 -1.05
CA TYR A 142 -6.30 2.36 -1.35
C TYR A 142 -6.83 1.55 -0.16
N VAL A 143 -5.97 0.73 0.41
CA VAL A 143 -6.34 -0.12 1.56
C VAL A 143 -6.62 0.74 2.79
N PHE A 144 -5.77 1.73 3.04
CA PHE A 144 -5.90 2.63 4.17
C PHE A 144 -7.20 3.44 4.13
N TRP A 145 -7.48 4.14 3.02
CA TRP A 145 -8.69 4.95 2.90
C TRP A 145 -9.96 4.12 2.97
N LEU A 146 -10.01 2.98 2.28
CA LEU A 146 -11.18 2.12 2.32
C LEU A 146 -11.46 1.59 3.72
N ALA A 147 -10.44 1.10 4.44
CA ALA A 147 -10.61 0.62 5.81
C ALA A 147 -11.08 1.73 6.76
N LEU A 148 -10.47 2.91 6.67
CA LEU A 148 -10.76 4.06 7.53
C LEU A 148 -12.17 4.61 7.27
N ILE A 149 -12.53 4.83 6.00
CA ILE A 149 -13.85 5.37 5.60
C ILE A 149 -14.96 4.41 6.03
N LEU A 150 -14.80 3.10 5.80
CA LEU A 150 -15.77 2.10 6.20
C LEU A 150 -15.91 2.02 7.73
N TRP A 151 -14.80 2.07 8.46
CA TRP A 151 -14.85 2.08 9.91
C TRP A 151 -15.58 3.31 10.46
N LEU A 152 -15.23 4.52 9.97
CA LEU A 152 -15.92 5.77 10.37
C LEU A 152 -17.40 5.73 10.00
N GLY A 153 -17.72 5.30 8.78
CA GLY A 153 -19.12 5.15 8.32
C GLY A 153 -19.91 4.19 9.20
N SER A 154 -19.33 3.04 9.57
CA SER A 154 -19.96 2.07 10.46
C SER A 154 -20.22 2.62 11.87
N LYS A 155 -19.37 3.53 12.35
CA LYS A 155 -19.55 4.23 13.64
C LYS A 155 -20.68 5.25 13.57
N ILE A 156 -20.82 5.95 12.46
CA ILE A 156 -21.90 6.93 12.26
C ILE A 156 -23.25 6.22 12.20
N VAL A 157 -23.35 5.16 11.41
CA VAL A 157 -24.62 4.43 11.21
C VAL A 157 -25.06 3.64 12.46
N GLY A 158 -24.12 3.20 13.27
CA GLY A 158 -24.41 2.33 14.42
C GLY A 158 -24.61 3.03 15.77
N ASN A 159 -24.65 4.36 15.83
CA ASN A 159 -24.81 5.12 17.05
C ASN A 159 -26.03 6.04 17.00
N ASP A 160 -26.89 5.99 18.02
CA ASP A 160 -28.06 6.87 18.13
C ASP A 160 -27.70 8.35 18.32
N ARG A 161 -26.55 8.62 18.95
CA ARG A 161 -25.98 9.97 19.07
C ARG A 161 -24.57 10.00 18.51
N VAL A 162 -24.44 10.58 17.32
CA VAL A 162 -23.15 10.68 16.63
C VAL A 162 -22.38 11.89 17.14
N HIS A 163 -21.15 11.64 17.61
CA HIS A 163 -20.27 12.72 18.03
C HIS A 163 -19.84 13.56 16.80
N PRO A 164 -19.88 14.91 16.85
CA PRO A 164 -19.55 15.78 15.71
C PRO A 164 -18.20 15.48 15.07
N MET A 165 -17.18 15.20 15.88
CA MET A 165 -15.83 14.85 15.41
C MET A 165 -15.81 13.64 14.47
N LEU A 166 -16.68 12.63 14.68
CA LEU A 166 -16.74 11.46 13.78
C LEU A 166 -17.25 11.83 12.40
N VAL A 167 -18.25 12.73 12.34
CA VAL A 167 -18.80 13.19 11.06
C VAL A 167 -17.77 14.03 10.32
N ILE A 168 -17.14 14.97 11.00
CA ILE A 168 -16.08 15.82 10.47
C ILE A 168 -14.92 14.95 9.94
N SER A 169 -14.45 14.00 10.74
CA SER A 169 -13.36 13.08 10.32
C SER A 169 -13.76 12.25 9.11
N PHE A 170 -15.00 11.78 9.03
CA PHE A 170 -15.49 11.03 7.87
C PHE A 170 -15.44 11.87 6.59
N PHE A 171 -15.99 13.08 6.61
CA PHE A 171 -15.98 13.97 5.45
C PHE A 171 -14.57 14.40 5.05
N LEU A 172 -13.69 14.66 6.04
CA LEU A 172 -12.28 14.95 5.80
C LEU A 172 -11.56 13.77 5.12
N CYS A 173 -11.76 12.55 5.61
CA CYS A 173 -11.13 11.35 5.04
C CYS A 173 -11.65 11.07 3.62
N VAL A 174 -12.94 11.26 3.36
CA VAL A 174 -13.51 11.13 2.02
C VAL A 174 -12.92 12.19 1.06
N ALA A 175 -12.75 13.43 1.52
CA ALA A 175 -12.12 14.49 0.71
C ALA A 175 -10.64 14.20 0.42
N LEU A 176 -9.87 13.74 1.42
CA LEU A 176 -8.47 13.36 1.24
C LEU A 176 -8.30 12.12 0.37
N SER A 177 -9.21 11.16 0.46
CA SER A 177 -9.17 9.97 -0.40
C SER A 177 -9.37 10.29 -1.88
N ALA A 178 -10.04 11.40 -2.20
CA ALA A 178 -10.27 11.82 -3.59
C ALA A 178 -8.98 12.20 -4.34
N TYR A 179 -7.88 12.46 -3.63
CA TYR A 179 -6.56 12.68 -4.24
C TYR A 179 -5.92 11.41 -4.78
N THR A 180 -6.34 10.24 -4.27
CA THR A 180 -5.91 8.94 -4.79
C THR A 180 -6.79 8.56 -5.99
N PRO A 181 -6.18 8.20 -7.14
CA PRO A 181 -6.93 7.83 -8.35
C PRO A 181 -8.07 6.85 -8.06
N HIS A 182 -9.20 6.96 -8.75
CA HIS A 182 -10.41 6.12 -8.63
C HIS A 182 -11.17 6.18 -7.30
N LEU A 183 -10.57 6.57 -6.16
CA LEU A 183 -11.31 6.64 -4.89
C LEU A 183 -12.39 7.72 -4.89
N LEU A 184 -12.37 8.65 -5.84
CA LEU A 184 -13.47 9.58 -6.09
C LEU A 184 -14.79 8.85 -6.39
N TYR A 185 -14.74 7.70 -7.07
CA TYR A 185 -15.92 6.87 -7.31
C TYR A 185 -16.51 6.27 -6.03
N VAL A 186 -15.67 6.00 -5.02
CA VAL A 186 -16.14 5.58 -3.70
C VAL A 186 -16.93 6.69 -3.02
N ALA A 187 -16.49 7.94 -3.14
CA ALA A 187 -17.22 9.10 -2.64
C ALA A 187 -18.61 9.23 -3.30
N PHE A 188 -18.68 9.06 -4.63
CA PHE A 188 -19.97 9.02 -5.35
C PHE A 188 -20.83 7.83 -4.90
N GLY A 189 -20.24 6.66 -4.71
CA GLY A 189 -20.91 5.47 -4.19
C GLY A 189 -21.51 5.68 -2.79
N ILE A 190 -20.78 6.37 -1.90
CA ILE A 190 -21.25 6.74 -0.57
C ILE A 190 -22.44 7.70 -0.65
N CYS A 191 -22.37 8.72 -1.51
CA CYS A 191 -23.47 9.64 -1.75
C CYS A 191 -24.72 8.90 -2.25
N ALA A 192 -24.54 8.04 -3.26
CA ALA A 192 -25.63 7.24 -3.82
C ALA A 192 -26.24 6.28 -2.77
N ALA A 193 -25.40 5.60 -2.00
CA ALA A 193 -25.85 4.74 -0.91
C ALA A 193 -26.62 5.52 0.16
N GLY A 194 -26.18 6.73 0.52
CA GLY A 194 -26.88 7.62 1.45
C GLY A 194 -28.28 8.04 0.96
N ILE A 195 -28.48 8.13 -0.35
CA ILE A 195 -29.75 8.45 -0.97
C ILE A 195 -30.66 7.21 -1.06
N ILE A 196 -30.11 6.08 -1.48
CA ILE A 196 -30.88 4.86 -1.83
C ILE A 196 -31.21 4.03 -0.58
N HIS A 197 -30.22 3.83 0.32
CA HIS A 197 -30.36 2.89 1.42
C HIS A 197 -31.12 3.53 2.62
N PRO A 198 -32.27 2.96 3.07
CA PRO A 198 -33.10 3.57 4.12
C PRO A 198 -32.37 3.83 5.43
N HIS A 199 -31.54 2.89 5.89
CA HIS A 199 -30.75 3.01 7.14
C HIS A 199 -29.72 4.15 7.07
N LEU A 200 -29.03 4.29 5.94
CA LEU A 200 -28.03 5.36 5.74
C LEU A 200 -28.74 6.72 5.67
N ARG A 201 -29.88 6.79 4.97
CA ARG A 201 -30.73 7.99 4.92
C ARG A 201 -31.21 8.39 6.32
N PHE A 202 -31.62 7.43 7.13
CA PHE A 202 -32.05 7.68 8.51
C PHE A 202 -30.90 8.24 9.34
N ALA A 203 -29.71 7.64 9.26
CA ALA A 203 -28.51 8.11 9.97
C ALA A 203 -28.14 9.55 9.58
N LEU A 204 -28.21 9.88 8.27
CA LEU A 204 -27.98 11.26 7.79
C LEU A 204 -28.99 12.26 8.32
N LYS A 205 -30.27 11.87 8.45
CA LYS A 205 -31.32 12.73 9.01
C LYS A 205 -31.19 13.00 10.52
N GLN A 206 -30.44 12.16 11.24
CA GLN A 206 -30.16 12.37 12.67
C GLN A 206 -29.07 13.41 12.93
N LEU A 207 -28.29 13.78 11.88
CA LEU A 207 -27.24 14.80 12.01
C LEU A 207 -27.88 16.20 12.17
N THR A 208 -27.34 16.98 13.09
CA THR A 208 -27.78 18.38 13.24
C THR A 208 -27.29 19.19 12.03
N PHE A 209 -28.03 20.25 11.70
CA PHE A 209 -27.68 21.15 10.60
C PHE A 209 -26.23 21.67 10.71
N TRP A 210 -25.81 22.08 11.91
CA TRP A 210 -24.46 22.59 12.15
C TRP A 210 -23.37 21.53 11.96
N GLN A 211 -23.61 20.29 12.35
CA GLN A 211 -22.69 19.17 12.13
C GLN A 211 -22.49 18.95 10.62
N LEU A 212 -23.59 18.92 9.87
CA LEU A 212 -23.55 18.71 8.42
C LEU A 212 -22.89 19.90 7.71
N ALA A 213 -23.27 21.13 8.05
CA ALA A 213 -22.73 22.34 7.44
C ALA A 213 -21.21 22.47 7.64
N LEU A 214 -20.71 22.23 8.87
CA LEU A 214 -19.28 22.25 9.18
C LEU A 214 -18.54 21.15 8.43
N SER A 215 -19.10 19.93 8.39
CA SER A 215 -18.49 18.80 7.70
C SER A 215 -18.38 19.01 6.19
N ILE A 216 -19.44 19.55 5.58
CA ILE A 216 -19.43 19.94 4.16
C ILE A 216 -18.44 21.08 3.92
N GLY A 217 -18.37 22.07 4.80
CA GLY A 217 -17.38 23.15 4.71
C GLY A 217 -15.94 22.64 4.71
N ILE A 218 -15.62 21.72 5.61
CA ILE A 218 -14.30 21.07 5.67
C ILE A 218 -14.04 20.22 4.41
N PHE A 219 -15.04 19.49 3.93
CA PHE A 219 -14.94 18.72 2.70
C PHE A 219 -14.59 19.63 1.50
N VAL A 220 -15.35 20.72 1.31
CA VAL A 220 -15.13 21.68 0.23
C VAL A 220 -13.75 22.35 0.33
N LEU A 221 -13.34 22.74 1.54
CA LEU A 221 -12.01 23.31 1.78
C LEU A 221 -10.89 22.33 1.42
N THR A 222 -11.04 21.07 1.81
CA THR A 222 -10.01 20.04 1.58
C THR A 222 -9.96 19.61 0.11
N ILE A 223 -11.08 19.57 -0.60
CA ILE A 223 -11.11 19.17 -2.01
C ILE A 223 -10.78 20.32 -2.97
N SER A 224 -10.82 21.58 -2.49
CA SER A 224 -10.60 22.76 -3.36
C SER A 224 -9.23 22.76 -4.05
N PRO A 225 -8.10 22.39 -3.45
CA PRO A 225 -6.82 22.30 -4.15
C PRO A 225 -6.86 21.26 -5.28
N LEU A 226 -7.56 20.12 -5.06
CA LEU A 226 -7.75 19.09 -6.08
C LEU A 226 -8.49 19.64 -7.30
N VAL A 227 -9.59 20.36 -7.07
CA VAL A 227 -10.37 20.96 -8.13
C VAL A 227 -9.54 22.00 -8.90
N ILE A 228 -8.81 22.87 -8.19
CA ILE A 228 -7.92 23.86 -8.83
C ILE A 228 -6.86 23.17 -9.69
N GLY A 229 -6.18 22.15 -9.18
CA GLY A 229 -5.17 21.41 -9.94
C GLY A 229 -5.75 20.65 -11.15
N CYS A 230 -6.99 20.16 -11.07
CA CYS A 230 -7.69 19.60 -12.23
C CYS A 230 -8.05 20.65 -13.29
N ILE A 231 -8.34 21.86 -12.89
CA ILE A 231 -8.60 22.97 -13.82
C ILE A 231 -7.30 23.41 -14.52
N LEU A 232 -6.19 23.46 -13.78
CA LEU A 232 -4.88 23.85 -14.29
C LEU A 232 -4.25 22.80 -15.22
N LYS A 233 -4.40 21.52 -14.85
CA LYS A 233 -3.96 20.37 -15.65
C LYS A 233 -5.15 19.44 -15.89
N THR A 234 -5.72 19.47 -17.07
CA THR A 234 -6.85 18.60 -17.45
C THR A 234 -6.48 17.11 -17.48
N GLU A 235 -5.19 16.80 -17.65
CA GLU A 235 -4.64 15.44 -17.57
C GLU A 235 -4.88 14.78 -16.19
N ASN A 236 -4.92 15.59 -15.12
CA ASN A 236 -5.23 15.10 -13.79
C ASN A 236 -6.63 14.49 -13.70
N ILE A 237 -7.59 15.02 -14.44
CA ILE A 237 -8.96 14.47 -14.51
C ILE A 237 -8.93 13.07 -15.13
N GLN A 238 -8.14 12.90 -16.20
CA GLN A 238 -8.00 11.60 -16.86
C GLN A 238 -7.33 10.60 -15.92
N SER A 239 -6.29 11.01 -15.20
CA SER A 239 -5.58 10.16 -14.24
C SER A 239 -6.43 9.81 -13.03
N LEU A 240 -7.20 10.77 -12.47
CA LEU A 240 -8.07 10.54 -11.31
C LEU A 240 -9.28 9.68 -11.63
N LEU A 241 -9.87 9.86 -12.82
CA LEU A 241 -11.05 9.13 -13.25
C LEU A 241 -10.71 7.92 -14.10
N LEU A 242 -9.42 7.79 -14.55
CA LEU A 242 -8.96 6.78 -15.51
C LEU A 242 -10.05 6.47 -16.53
N MET A 243 -10.30 7.41 -17.37
CA MET A 243 -11.15 7.19 -18.53
C MET A 243 -10.29 6.69 -19.70
N PRO A 244 -9.96 5.37 -19.75
CA PRO A 244 -9.29 4.81 -20.92
C PRO A 244 -10.28 4.87 -22.08
N LYS A 245 -9.77 4.80 -23.29
CA LYS A 245 -10.62 4.51 -24.44
C LYS A 245 -11.25 3.15 -24.19
N PHE A 246 -12.53 3.13 -23.81
CA PHE A 246 -13.25 1.92 -23.46
C PHE A 246 -13.33 0.99 -24.68
N SER A 247 -12.84 -0.22 -24.51
CA SER A 247 -13.01 -1.33 -25.43
C SER A 247 -13.43 -2.55 -24.63
N LEU A 248 -14.48 -3.24 -25.08
CA LEU A 248 -14.98 -4.41 -24.36
C LEU A 248 -13.92 -5.52 -24.27
N GLY A 249 -13.08 -5.66 -25.30
CA GLY A 249 -11.97 -6.62 -25.31
C GLY A 249 -10.91 -6.29 -24.27
N SER A 250 -10.49 -5.03 -24.16
CA SER A 250 -9.54 -4.60 -23.12
C SER A 250 -10.14 -4.74 -21.72
N PHE A 251 -11.42 -4.43 -21.53
CA PHE A 251 -12.10 -4.58 -20.25
C PHE A 251 -12.11 -6.03 -19.75
N ILE A 252 -12.47 -6.99 -20.63
CA ILE A 252 -12.46 -8.42 -20.28
C ILE A 252 -11.04 -8.90 -20.01
N ASN A 253 -10.07 -8.49 -20.83
CA ASN A 253 -8.68 -8.85 -20.64
C ASN A 253 -8.13 -8.31 -19.32
N ASN A 254 -8.42 -7.05 -18.99
CA ASN A 254 -8.00 -6.44 -17.72
C ASN A 254 -8.60 -7.14 -16.51
N ILE A 255 -9.89 -7.53 -16.56
CA ILE A 255 -10.50 -8.37 -15.51
C ILE A 255 -9.77 -9.71 -15.41
N SER A 256 -9.53 -10.36 -16.53
CA SER A 256 -8.84 -11.66 -16.54
C SER A 256 -7.44 -11.54 -15.93
N THR A 257 -6.66 -10.55 -16.33
CA THR A 257 -5.30 -10.32 -15.82
C THR A 257 -5.32 -9.90 -14.35
N ALA A 258 -6.25 -9.05 -13.92
CA ALA A 258 -6.38 -8.62 -12.53
C ALA A 258 -6.78 -9.77 -11.58
N PHE A 259 -7.60 -10.71 -12.05
CA PHE A 259 -8.06 -11.84 -11.23
C PHE A 259 -7.26 -13.13 -11.40
N ALA A 260 -6.47 -13.28 -12.47
CA ALA A 260 -5.59 -14.44 -12.66
C ALA A 260 -4.65 -14.70 -11.46
N PRO A 261 -4.06 -13.67 -10.79
CA PRO A 261 -3.22 -13.88 -9.62
C PRO A 261 -3.91 -14.50 -8.41
N PHE A 262 -5.24 -14.49 -8.36
CA PHE A 262 -6.00 -15.14 -7.29
C PHE A 262 -6.11 -16.66 -7.46
N PHE A 263 -6.05 -17.13 -8.70
CA PHE A 263 -6.31 -18.54 -9.05
C PHE A 263 -5.09 -19.26 -9.59
N SER A 264 -4.05 -18.54 -9.99
CA SER A 264 -2.85 -19.12 -10.58
C SER A 264 -1.76 -19.29 -9.52
N PHE A 265 -1.13 -20.46 -9.52
CA PHE A 265 0.07 -20.74 -8.74
C PHE A 265 1.34 -20.17 -9.39
N SER A 266 1.23 -19.68 -10.62
CA SER A 266 2.32 -19.00 -11.31
C SER A 266 2.37 -17.53 -10.89
N LEU A 267 3.57 -17.01 -10.77
CA LEU A 267 3.79 -15.57 -10.66
C LEU A 267 3.27 -14.90 -11.93
N VAL A 268 2.15 -14.22 -11.82
CA VAL A 268 1.61 -13.43 -12.92
C VAL A 268 2.34 -12.10 -12.91
N TYR A 269 2.98 -11.84 -14.01
CA TYR A 269 3.82 -10.71 -14.26
C TYR A 269 3.03 -9.66 -15.01
N ASP A 270 2.63 -8.62 -14.31
CA ASP A 270 2.38 -7.32 -14.91
C ASP A 270 2.57 -6.23 -13.85
N SER A 271 3.41 -5.31 -14.15
CA SER A 271 3.91 -4.08 -13.52
C SER A 271 3.69 -3.81 -12.01
N THR A 272 2.63 -4.29 -11.36
CA THR A 272 2.30 -3.93 -9.98
C THR A 272 2.30 -5.08 -8.97
N PHE A 273 1.93 -6.29 -9.37
CA PHE A 273 1.88 -7.46 -8.49
C PHE A 273 2.62 -8.65 -9.08
N LEU A 274 3.63 -9.09 -8.36
CA LEU A 274 4.59 -10.10 -8.81
C LEU A 274 4.39 -11.47 -8.17
N ALA A 275 3.42 -11.63 -7.29
CA ALA A 275 3.14 -12.90 -6.61
C ALA A 275 1.63 -13.13 -6.51
N PRO A 276 1.17 -14.36 -6.28
CA PRO A 276 -0.24 -14.58 -6.03
C PRO A 276 -0.67 -13.73 -4.85
N LEU A 277 -1.67 -12.87 -5.07
CA LEU A 277 -2.15 -11.90 -4.07
C LEU A 277 -2.66 -12.62 -2.83
N PHE A 278 -3.33 -13.74 -3.04
CA PHE A 278 -3.90 -14.58 -1.99
C PHE A 278 -3.74 -16.05 -2.33
N GLY A 279 -3.45 -16.88 -1.32
CA GLY A 279 -3.39 -18.33 -1.51
C GLY A 279 -4.78 -18.94 -1.73
N LEU A 280 -4.83 -20.15 -2.31
CA LEU A 280 -6.05 -20.90 -2.59
C LEU A 280 -6.95 -21.07 -1.35
N ALA A 281 -6.36 -21.23 -0.18
CA ALA A 281 -7.11 -21.36 1.06
C ALA A 281 -7.85 -20.06 1.44
N THR A 282 -7.25 -18.88 1.21
CA THR A 282 -7.93 -17.58 1.39
C THR A 282 -9.10 -17.46 0.39
N VAL A 283 -8.89 -17.83 -0.86
CA VAL A 283 -9.96 -17.85 -1.88
C VAL A 283 -11.11 -18.76 -1.44
N SER A 284 -10.82 -19.94 -0.89
CA SER A 284 -11.83 -20.86 -0.36
C SER A 284 -12.64 -20.22 0.79
N LEU A 285 -11.98 -19.51 1.71
CA LEU A 285 -12.66 -18.76 2.78
C LEU A 285 -13.55 -17.65 2.22
N VAL A 286 -13.09 -16.93 1.19
CA VAL A 286 -13.89 -15.91 0.50
C VAL A 286 -15.13 -16.51 -0.13
N VAL A 287 -15.02 -17.64 -0.82
CA VAL A 287 -16.18 -18.35 -1.42
C VAL A 287 -17.18 -18.76 -0.34
N ILE A 288 -16.72 -19.34 0.78
CA ILE A 288 -17.59 -19.67 1.91
C ILE A 288 -18.27 -18.40 2.47
N GLY A 289 -17.52 -17.30 2.57
CA GLY A 289 -18.04 -16.01 3.02
C GLY A 289 -19.09 -15.43 2.09
N ILE A 290 -18.90 -15.53 0.78
CA ILE A 290 -19.91 -15.15 -0.23
C ILE A 290 -21.19 -15.97 -0.03
N LEU A 291 -21.06 -17.30 0.04
CA LEU A 291 -22.23 -18.20 0.24
C LEU A 291 -22.96 -17.90 1.54
N ALA A 292 -22.25 -17.61 2.65
CA ALA A 292 -22.83 -17.23 3.91
C ALA A 292 -23.51 -15.85 3.87
N SER A 293 -23.03 -14.95 3.01
CA SER A 293 -23.55 -13.59 2.87
C SER A 293 -24.79 -13.53 1.98
N VAL A 294 -24.93 -14.40 1.00
CA VAL A 294 -26.09 -14.46 0.07
C VAL A 294 -27.42 -14.58 0.82
N GLY A 295 -27.48 -15.38 1.87
CA GLY A 295 -28.68 -15.51 2.71
C GLY A 295 -29.02 -14.29 3.58
N LYS A 296 -28.09 -13.30 3.68
CA LYS A 296 -28.21 -12.12 4.55
C LYS A 296 -27.96 -10.81 3.77
N MET A 297 -28.31 -10.76 2.50
CA MET A 297 -27.97 -9.63 1.61
C MET A 297 -28.54 -8.28 2.06
N TYR A 298 -29.64 -8.27 2.79
CA TYR A 298 -30.29 -7.04 3.26
C TYR A 298 -29.59 -6.37 4.46
N THR A 299 -28.53 -6.97 5.02
CA THR A 299 -27.76 -6.32 6.08
C THR A 299 -26.87 -5.22 5.49
N SER A 300 -26.78 -4.08 6.19
CA SER A 300 -25.94 -2.94 5.75
C SER A 300 -24.51 -3.35 5.46
N ARG A 301 -23.94 -4.27 6.25
CA ARG A 301 -22.61 -4.85 6.04
C ARG A 301 -22.49 -5.51 4.67
N ASN A 302 -23.36 -6.47 4.38
CA ASN A 302 -23.28 -7.25 3.15
C ASN A 302 -23.57 -6.40 1.92
N THR A 303 -24.52 -5.45 2.02
CA THR A 303 -24.79 -4.49 0.94
C THR A 303 -23.54 -3.66 0.62
N VAL A 304 -22.86 -3.09 1.62
CA VAL A 304 -21.65 -2.28 1.43
C VAL A 304 -20.52 -3.11 0.85
N VAL A 305 -20.28 -4.33 1.37
CA VAL A 305 -19.24 -5.23 0.87
C VAL A 305 -19.51 -5.65 -0.58
N SER A 306 -20.76 -5.94 -0.93
CA SER A 306 -21.15 -6.27 -2.31
C SER A 306 -20.93 -5.11 -3.26
N LEU A 307 -21.32 -3.89 -2.86
CA LEU A 307 -21.09 -2.70 -3.65
C LEU A 307 -19.59 -2.42 -3.87
N LEU A 308 -18.77 -2.60 -2.82
CA LEU A 308 -17.32 -2.45 -2.94
C LEU A 308 -16.69 -3.54 -3.81
N ALA A 309 -17.17 -4.79 -3.73
CA ALA A 309 -16.68 -5.85 -4.60
C ALA A 309 -17.03 -5.57 -6.07
N ILE A 310 -18.26 -5.14 -6.35
CA ILE A 310 -18.68 -4.74 -7.70
C ILE A 310 -17.84 -3.54 -8.18
N TYR A 311 -17.63 -2.54 -7.33
CA TYR A 311 -16.78 -1.40 -7.63
C TYR A 311 -15.35 -1.87 -7.99
N ALA A 312 -14.74 -2.72 -7.16
CA ALA A 312 -13.39 -3.22 -7.41
C ALA A 312 -13.28 -3.99 -8.73
N ILE A 313 -14.30 -4.79 -9.08
CA ILE A 313 -14.36 -5.53 -10.34
C ILE A 313 -14.45 -4.57 -11.54
N ILE A 314 -15.35 -3.58 -11.47
CA ILE A 314 -15.54 -2.61 -12.56
C ILE A 314 -14.25 -1.80 -12.77
N ILE A 315 -13.65 -1.30 -11.70
CA ILE A 315 -12.43 -0.50 -11.79
C ILE A 315 -11.25 -1.33 -12.28
N SER A 316 -11.12 -2.57 -11.83
CA SER A 316 -10.08 -3.50 -12.34
C SER A 316 -10.26 -3.79 -13.83
N GLY A 317 -11.49 -3.81 -14.33
CA GLY A 317 -11.75 -3.94 -15.78
C GLY A 317 -11.39 -2.68 -16.57
N LEU A 318 -11.48 -1.51 -15.96
CA LEU A 318 -11.05 -0.25 -16.57
C LEU A 318 -9.53 -0.10 -16.51
N ASN A 319 -8.92 -0.47 -15.40
CA ASN A 319 -7.47 -0.50 -15.21
C ASN A 319 -7.05 -1.67 -14.32
N GLY A 320 -6.28 -2.60 -14.87
CA GLY A 320 -5.83 -3.81 -14.16
C GLY A 320 -5.00 -3.52 -12.90
N ASP A 321 -4.30 -2.38 -12.85
CA ASP A 321 -3.44 -2.00 -11.71
C ASP A 321 -4.23 -1.73 -10.43
N VAL A 322 -5.53 -1.50 -10.51
CA VAL A 322 -6.40 -1.14 -9.39
C VAL A 322 -7.06 -2.35 -8.70
N ALA A 323 -6.66 -3.56 -9.03
CA ALA A 323 -7.10 -4.78 -8.34
C ALA A 323 -6.90 -4.73 -6.81
N ILE A 324 -6.06 -3.81 -6.32
CA ILE A 324 -5.79 -3.53 -4.91
C ILE A 324 -7.05 -3.19 -4.12
N ALA A 325 -8.01 -2.50 -4.73
CA ALA A 325 -9.26 -2.12 -4.08
C ALA A 325 -10.08 -3.32 -3.58
N ILE A 326 -9.82 -4.53 -4.11
CA ILE A 326 -10.50 -5.76 -3.69
C ILE A 326 -10.00 -6.31 -2.34
N ILE A 327 -8.86 -5.84 -1.82
CA ILE A 327 -8.29 -6.33 -0.56
C ILE A 327 -9.28 -6.17 0.61
N ILE A 328 -9.97 -5.04 0.71
CA ILE A 328 -10.94 -4.81 1.80
C ILE A 328 -12.19 -5.70 1.67
N PRO A 329 -12.86 -5.81 0.50
CA PRO A 329 -13.89 -6.83 0.30
C PRO A 329 -13.43 -8.25 0.67
N ILE A 330 -12.23 -8.66 0.24
CA ILE A 330 -11.67 -9.98 0.58
C ILE A 330 -11.46 -10.14 2.09
N ALA A 331 -10.95 -9.12 2.77
CA ALA A 331 -10.80 -9.14 4.23
C ALA A 331 -12.13 -9.41 4.95
N VAL A 332 -13.19 -8.74 4.52
CA VAL A 332 -14.52 -8.90 5.13
C VAL A 332 -15.15 -10.25 4.75
N LEU A 333 -15.01 -10.67 3.50
CA LEU A 333 -15.55 -11.95 3.05
C LEU A 333 -14.82 -13.15 3.65
N SER A 334 -13.49 -13.08 3.80
CA SER A 334 -12.72 -14.12 4.48
C SER A 334 -13.10 -14.22 5.96
N ALA A 335 -13.28 -13.08 6.65
CA ALA A 335 -13.80 -13.06 8.01
C ALA A 335 -15.20 -13.65 8.11
N ALA A 336 -16.11 -13.37 7.16
CA ALA A 336 -17.43 -13.99 7.09
C ALA A 336 -17.35 -15.50 6.85
N GLY A 337 -16.37 -15.97 6.06
CA GLY A 337 -16.09 -17.39 5.86
C GLY A 337 -15.67 -18.06 7.16
N VAL A 338 -14.74 -17.46 7.89
CA VAL A 338 -14.30 -17.91 9.22
C VAL A 338 -15.47 -17.97 10.19
N GLU A 339 -16.28 -16.89 10.28
CA GLU A 339 -17.50 -16.86 11.11
C GLU A 339 -18.44 -18.01 10.76
N SER A 340 -18.69 -18.24 9.47
CA SER A 340 -19.59 -19.32 9.02
C SER A 340 -19.09 -20.71 9.40
N ILE A 341 -17.79 -20.96 9.33
CA ILE A 341 -17.20 -22.26 9.73
C ILE A 341 -17.35 -22.44 11.25
N ILE A 342 -17.02 -21.44 12.05
CA ILE A 342 -17.14 -21.51 13.51
C ILE A 342 -18.58 -21.71 13.94
N ASP A 343 -19.52 -20.93 13.41
CA ASP A 343 -20.94 -21.01 13.78
C ASP A 343 -21.53 -22.38 13.36
N LYS A 344 -21.18 -22.91 12.20
CA LYS A 344 -21.60 -24.26 11.79
C LYS A 344 -21.02 -25.33 12.69
N TRP A 345 -19.76 -25.25 13.07
CA TRP A 345 -19.14 -26.19 14.00
C TRP A 345 -19.85 -26.16 15.37
N TYR A 346 -20.11 -24.98 15.91
CA TYR A 346 -20.78 -24.85 17.20
C TYR A 346 -22.23 -25.32 17.16
N SER A 347 -22.89 -25.20 16.00
CA SER A 347 -24.25 -25.72 15.84
C SER A 347 -24.34 -27.25 15.80
N LEU A 348 -23.27 -27.95 15.44
CA LEU A 348 -23.19 -29.42 15.46
C LEU A 348 -23.07 -29.97 16.90
N PHE A 349 -22.49 -29.21 17.82
CA PHE A 349 -22.21 -29.65 19.19
C PHE A 349 -22.67 -28.60 20.22
N PRO A 350 -23.95 -28.23 20.31
CA PRO A 350 -24.40 -27.06 21.04
C PRO A 350 -24.16 -27.15 22.56
N GLU A 351 -24.14 -28.37 23.12
CA GLU A 351 -24.03 -28.60 24.55
C GLU A 351 -22.65 -29.06 25.03
N ASN A 352 -21.73 -29.31 24.13
CA ASN A 352 -20.42 -29.89 24.47
C ASN A 352 -19.28 -28.85 24.36
N PRO A 353 -18.83 -28.26 25.49
CA PRO A 353 -17.75 -27.26 25.49
C PRO A 353 -16.39 -27.85 25.03
N TYR A 354 -16.16 -29.14 25.25
CA TYR A 354 -14.91 -29.79 24.79
C TYR A 354 -14.90 -29.91 23.24
N ALA A 355 -16.04 -30.24 22.63
CA ALA A 355 -16.15 -30.26 21.18
C ALA A 355 -15.94 -28.86 20.55
N HIS A 356 -16.37 -27.80 21.21
CA HIS A 356 -16.06 -26.42 20.78
C HIS A 356 -14.55 -26.16 20.77
N LEU A 357 -13.85 -26.57 21.85
CA LEU A 357 -12.40 -26.42 21.93
C LEU A 357 -11.67 -27.25 20.86
N PHE A 358 -12.08 -28.51 20.66
CA PHE A 358 -11.49 -29.37 19.65
C PHE A 358 -11.68 -28.86 18.22
N GLY A 359 -12.78 -28.13 17.93
CA GLY A 359 -12.99 -27.51 16.63
C GLY A 359 -12.10 -26.28 16.36
N ILE A 360 -11.64 -25.58 17.40
CA ILE A 360 -10.74 -24.46 17.26
C ILE A 360 -9.34 -24.92 16.83
N ILE A 361 -8.87 -26.07 17.30
CA ILE A 361 -7.52 -26.58 17.01
C ILE A 361 -7.26 -26.73 15.49
N PRO A 362 -8.07 -27.49 14.72
CA PRO A 362 -7.88 -27.60 13.26
C PRO A 362 -7.94 -26.23 12.59
N MET A 363 -8.79 -25.35 13.05
CA MET A 363 -8.93 -24.01 12.50
C MET A 363 -7.67 -23.16 12.71
N VAL A 364 -7.08 -23.19 13.90
CA VAL A 364 -5.80 -22.53 14.19
C VAL A 364 -4.69 -23.10 13.30
N VAL A 365 -4.65 -24.43 13.12
CA VAL A 365 -3.69 -25.07 12.23
C VAL A 365 -3.85 -24.58 10.79
N VAL A 366 -5.07 -24.58 10.25
CA VAL A 366 -5.35 -24.10 8.89
C VAL A 366 -4.97 -22.62 8.73
N ILE A 367 -5.34 -21.78 9.68
CA ILE A 367 -4.99 -20.34 9.65
C ILE A 367 -3.48 -20.16 9.69
N SER A 368 -2.77 -20.91 10.56
CA SER A 368 -1.30 -20.84 10.64
C SER A 368 -0.64 -21.30 9.34
N MET A 369 -1.20 -22.31 8.67
CA MET A 369 -0.73 -22.77 7.36
C MET A 369 -0.97 -21.70 6.27
N ILE A 370 -2.12 -21.00 6.28
CA ILE A 370 -2.41 -19.93 5.34
C ILE A 370 -1.41 -18.79 5.51
N ILE A 371 -1.18 -18.37 6.75
CA ILE A 371 -0.22 -17.30 7.09
C ILE A 371 1.19 -17.71 6.69
N GLY A 372 1.61 -18.93 7.07
CA GLY A 372 2.93 -19.45 6.73
C GLY A 372 3.15 -19.55 5.21
N SER A 373 2.13 -19.99 4.47
CA SER A 373 2.15 -20.02 3.01
C SER A 373 2.26 -18.60 2.43
N GLY A 374 1.48 -17.62 2.93
CA GLY A 374 1.53 -16.24 2.46
C GLY A 374 2.91 -15.60 2.68
N LEU A 375 3.49 -15.78 3.88
CA LEU A 375 4.83 -15.28 4.19
C LEU A 375 5.91 -15.97 3.34
N SER A 376 5.81 -17.29 3.17
CA SER A 376 6.72 -18.07 2.34
C SER A 376 6.67 -17.62 0.88
N HIS A 377 5.48 -17.44 0.32
CA HIS A 377 5.31 -16.92 -1.04
C HIS A 377 5.86 -15.51 -1.19
N PHE A 378 5.69 -14.65 -0.17
CA PHE A 378 6.28 -13.32 -0.20
C PHE A 378 7.82 -13.40 -0.22
N VAL A 379 8.42 -14.05 0.75
CA VAL A 379 9.89 -14.08 0.90
C VAL A 379 10.54 -14.81 -0.27
N PHE A 380 10.13 -16.06 -0.55
CA PHE A 380 10.78 -16.88 -1.56
C PHE A 380 10.37 -16.50 -3.00
N GLY A 381 9.11 -16.12 -3.21
CA GLY A 381 8.64 -15.70 -4.52
C GLY A 381 9.34 -14.44 -5.01
N TYR A 382 9.52 -13.44 -4.15
CA TYR A 382 10.19 -12.20 -4.51
C TYR A 382 11.71 -12.32 -4.54
N HIS A 383 12.30 -13.21 -3.74
CA HIS A 383 13.75 -13.34 -3.68
C HIS A 383 14.33 -14.20 -4.80
N TYR A 384 13.69 -15.32 -5.14
CA TYR A 384 14.25 -16.33 -6.05
C TYR A 384 13.71 -16.30 -7.48
N THR A 385 12.72 -15.46 -7.78
CA THR A 385 12.17 -15.40 -9.14
C THR A 385 12.93 -14.36 -9.97
N PRO A 386 13.69 -14.75 -11.01
CA PRO A 386 14.54 -13.83 -11.80
C PRO A 386 13.73 -12.66 -12.39
N ARG A 387 12.54 -12.93 -12.93
CA ARG A 387 11.65 -11.90 -13.51
C ARG A 387 11.25 -10.83 -12.51
N VAL A 388 11.10 -11.19 -11.23
CA VAL A 388 10.81 -10.25 -10.15
C VAL A 388 12.05 -9.45 -9.82
N ALA A 389 13.19 -10.12 -9.72
CA ALA A 389 14.45 -9.49 -9.41
C ALA A 389 14.81 -8.36 -10.42
N ASP A 390 14.47 -8.55 -11.69
CA ASP A 390 14.75 -7.57 -12.75
C ASP A 390 13.96 -6.24 -12.59
N ASN A 391 12.89 -6.22 -11.80
CA ASN A 391 12.11 -5.01 -11.53
C ASN A 391 12.61 -4.18 -10.34
N PHE A 392 13.59 -4.69 -9.62
CA PHE A 392 14.18 -4.00 -8.47
C PHE A 392 15.68 -3.89 -8.66
N ASN A 393 16.25 -2.71 -8.41
CA ASN A 393 17.69 -2.51 -8.45
C ASN A 393 18.24 -2.20 -7.05
N ASP A 394 19.49 -2.55 -6.84
CA ASP A 394 20.21 -2.33 -5.59
C ASP A 394 21.19 -1.13 -5.68
N ASP A 395 21.05 -0.28 -6.70
CA ASP A 395 22.00 0.81 -6.98
C ASP A 395 22.22 1.73 -5.78
N LEU A 396 21.16 2.09 -5.03
CA LEU A 396 21.32 2.92 -3.83
C LEU A 396 22.24 2.29 -2.79
N THR A 397 22.12 0.98 -2.60
CA THR A 397 22.97 0.23 -1.65
C THR A 397 24.40 0.18 -2.18
N ILE A 398 24.57 -0.13 -3.45
CA ILE A 398 25.90 -0.18 -4.11
C ILE A 398 26.61 1.17 -4.00
N ILE A 399 25.90 2.29 -4.27
CA ILE A 399 26.46 3.63 -4.15
C ILE A 399 26.86 3.93 -2.72
N SER A 400 25.95 3.71 -1.77
CA SER A 400 26.17 4.08 -0.37
C SER A 400 27.30 3.29 0.31
N GLU A 401 27.54 2.04 -0.12
CA GLU A 401 28.56 1.16 0.45
C GLU A 401 29.93 1.30 -0.22
N ASN A 402 29.98 1.72 -1.50
CA ASN A 402 31.20 1.60 -2.30
C ASN A 402 31.72 2.93 -2.85
N ILE A 403 30.93 4.01 -2.76
CA ILE A 403 31.32 5.31 -3.34
C ILE A 403 31.38 6.38 -2.26
N ASP A 404 32.51 7.06 -2.20
CA ASP A 404 32.65 8.25 -1.40
C ASP A 404 31.86 9.41 -2.01
N LYS A 405 31.27 10.26 -1.18
CA LYS A 405 30.46 11.42 -1.62
C LYS A 405 31.22 12.39 -2.51
N ASN A 406 32.56 12.42 -2.41
CA ASN A 406 33.43 13.25 -3.23
C ASN A 406 33.72 12.66 -4.60
N THR A 407 33.47 11.37 -4.82
CA THR A 407 33.66 10.73 -6.12
C THR A 407 32.55 11.18 -7.06
N PRO A 408 32.88 11.82 -8.20
CA PRO A 408 31.87 12.25 -9.15
C PRO A 408 31.05 11.09 -9.70
N LEU A 409 29.75 11.22 -9.65
CA LEU A 409 28.80 10.28 -10.27
C LEU A 409 28.32 10.89 -11.59
N LEU A 410 28.68 10.26 -12.68
CA LEU A 410 28.32 10.70 -14.03
C LEU A 410 26.91 10.25 -14.39
N ILE A 411 26.02 11.23 -14.58
CA ILE A 411 24.65 11.01 -15.02
C ILE A 411 24.45 11.72 -16.35
N THR A 412 24.50 10.96 -17.44
CA THR A 412 24.25 11.47 -18.80
C THR A 412 22.76 11.41 -19.13
N GLY A 413 22.34 12.07 -20.23
CA GLY A 413 20.95 11.96 -20.73
C GLY A 413 20.55 10.54 -21.15
N GLU A 414 21.51 9.65 -21.38
CA GLU A 414 21.30 8.23 -21.71
C GLU A 414 21.20 7.33 -20.46
N THR A 415 21.49 7.87 -19.26
CA THR A 415 21.39 7.11 -18.01
C THR A 415 19.93 6.85 -17.70
N THR A 416 19.52 5.61 -17.67
CA THR A 416 18.20 5.21 -17.25
C THR A 416 17.95 5.74 -15.82
N ASN A 417 16.79 6.36 -15.58
CA ASN A 417 16.44 6.95 -14.27
C ASN A 417 17.36 8.10 -13.79
N GLY A 418 18.01 8.82 -14.72
CA GLY A 418 18.95 9.90 -14.39
C GLY A 418 18.39 10.94 -13.42
N ASP A 419 17.10 11.29 -13.53
CA ASP A 419 16.45 12.27 -12.65
C ASP A 419 16.36 11.77 -11.21
N PHE A 420 16.14 10.46 -11.00
CA PHE A 420 16.19 9.87 -9.67
C PHE A 420 17.60 9.97 -9.05
N TYR A 421 18.64 9.61 -9.80
CA TYR A 421 20.01 9.66 -9.28
C TYR A 421 20.49 11.09 -9.00
N ARG A 422 20.00 12.11 -9.72
CA ARG A 422 20.28 13.51 -9.40
C ARG A 422 19.79 13.91 -8.00
N LEU A 423 18.81 13.21 -7.43
CA LEU A 423 18.35 13.43 -6.07
C LEU A 423 19.40 13.06 -5.01
N LEU A 424 20.37 12.17 -5.33
CA LEU A 424 21.50 11.87 -4.44
C LEU A 424 22.33 13.12 -4.13
N GLY A 425 22.53 13.99 -5.14
CA GLY A 425 23.18 15.28 -4.92
C GLY A 425 22.38 16.20 -3.99
N LYS A 426 21.05 16.22 -4.14
CA LYS A 426 20.15 17.07 -3.35
C LYS A 426 20.01 16.64 -1.89
N TYR A 427 19.90 15.34 -1.63
CA TYR A 427 19.59 14.82 -0.29
C TYR A 427 20.80 14.29 0.46
N GLU A 428 21.79 13.72 -0.24
CA GLU A 428 22.96 13.06 0.34
C GLU A 428 24.27 13.82 0.14
N GLY A 429 24.27 14.82 -0.77
CA GLY A 429 25.44 15.63 -1.07
C GLY A 429 26.48 14.94 -1.96
N TYR A 430 26.07 13.91 -2.75
CA TYR A 430 26.96 13.34 -3.75
C TYR A 430 27.28 14.33 -4.86
N ASN A 431 28.50 14.27 -5.38
CA ASN A 431 28.93 15.10 -6.49
C ASN A 431 28.38 14.52 -7.82
N ILE A 432 27.36 15.17 -8.36
CA ILE A 432 26.72 14.74 -9.61
C ILE A 432 27.27 15.57 -10.77
N ILE A 433 27.83 14.89 -11.77
CA ILE A 433 28.37 15.52 -12.98
C ILE A 433 27.60 15.05 -14.23
N SER A 434 27.50 15.93 -15.23
CA SER A 434 26.89 15.62 -16.54
C SER A 434 27.90 15.42 -17.62
N LYS A 435 29.17 15.79 -17.38
CA LYS A 435 30.33 15.68 -18.31
C LYS A 435 31.56 15.23 -17.54
N THR A 436 32.47 14.57 -18.21
CA THR A 436 33.69 13.98 -17.64
C THR A 436 34.90 14.92 -17.63
N ASP A 437 34.81 16.09 -18.27
CA ASP A 437 35.97 16.97 -18.58
C ASP A 437 36.82 17.35 -17.35
N ASP A 438 36.19 17.52 -16.16
CA ASP A 438 36.85 17.97 -14.95
C ASP A 438 37.12 16.85 -13.91
N ALA A 439 36.80 15.59 -14.25
CA ALA A 439 36.93 14.47 -13.33
C ALA A 439 38.21 13.66 -13.57
N ASN A 440 38.93 13.32 -12.50
CA ASN A 440 40.04 12.36 -12.57
C ASN A 440 39.55 10.93 -12.39
N ILE A 441 38.46 10.75 -11.61
CA ILE A 441 37.78 9.46 -11.39
C ILE A 441 36.29 9.76 -11.42
N TYR A 442 35.52 8.91 -12.07
CA TYR A 442 34.06 8.98 -12.00
C TYR A 442 33.42 7.59 -11.96
N ALA A 443 32.21 7.54 -11.41
CA ALA A 443 31.39 6.35 -11.40
C ALA A 443 30.17 6.54 -12.33
N THR A 444 29.70 5.48 -12.99
CA THR A 444 28.54 5.50 -13.88
C THR A 444 27.83 4.15 -13.90
N PHE A 445 26.53 4.16 -14.20
CA PHE A 445 25.74 2.93 -14.33
C PHE A 445 25.87 2.28 -15.72
N ASN A 446 26.32 3.02 -16.72
CA ASN A 446 26.44 2.53 -18.08
C ASN A 446 27.91 2.30 -18.42
N ALA A 447 28.22 1.16 -19.06
CA ALA A 447 29.54 0.95 -19.62
C ALA A 447 29.78 1.95 -20.76
N GLN A 448 30.74 2.85 -20.58
CA GLN A 448 31.13 3.86 -21.58
C GLN A 448 32.55 3.61 -22.00
N LYS A 449 32.83 3.89 -23.28
CA LYS A 449 34.17 3.83 -23.81
C LYS A 449 34.62 5.25 -24.18
N GLU A 450 35.32 5.90 -23.24
CA GLU A 450 35.93 7.21 -23.46
C GLU A 450 37.44 7.07 -23.70
N GLU A 451 37.97 7.79 -24.67
CA GLU A 451 39.37 7.66 -25.11
C GLU A 451 40.40 8.01 -24.01
N ASN A 452 39.99 8.84 -23.01
CA ASN A 452 40.88 9.31 -21.96
C ASN A 452 40.70 8.61 -20.61
N PHE A 453 39.83 7.63 -20.54
CA PHE A 453 39.51 6.94 -19.29
C PHE A 453 39.63 5.42 -19.42
N ALA A 454 40.24 4.79 -18.44
CA ALA A 454 40.33 3.34 -18.34
C ALA A 454 39.37 2.83 -17.25
N LEU A 455 38.74 1.69 -17.49
CA LEU A 455 37.93 1.00 -16.54
C LEU A 455 38.79 0.50 -15.37
N LYS A 456 38.58 1.04 -14.16
CA LYS A 456 39.33 0.67 -12.98
C LYS A 456 38.66 -0.49 -12.22
N GLN A 457 37.36 -0.45 -12.08
CA GLN A 457 36.60 -1.42 -11.29
C GLN A 457 35.16 -1.53 -11.78
N ILE A 458 34.59 -2.73 -11.66
CA ILE A 458 33.15 -2.99 -11.80
C ILE A 458 32.66 -3.47 -10.45
N ILE A 459 31.68 -2.79 -9.90
CA ILE A 459 31.00 -3.18 -8.67
C ILE A 459 29.65 -3.79 -9.05
N THR A 460 29.34 -4.95 -8.50
CA THR A 460 28.09 -5.68 -8.76
C THR A 460 27.35 -5.94 -7.47
N SER A 461 26.02 -6.03 -7.55
CA SER A 461 25.20 -6.44 -6.42
C SER A 461 25.50 -7.88 -6.00
N PRO A 462 25.45 -8.19 -4.67
CA PRO A 462 25.52 -9.56 -4.18
C PRO A 462 24.41 -10.46 -4.73
N LYS A 463 23.33 -9.87 -5.22
CA LYS A 463 22.19 -10.58 -5.82
C LYS A 463 22.42 -10.97 -7.29
N SER A 464 23.60 -10.69 -7.83
CA SER A 464 24.02 -11.09 -9.18
C SER A 464 23.07 -10.67 -10.31
N ARG A 465 22.41 -9.52 -10.19
CA ARG A 465 21.57 -8.97 -11.25
C ARG A 465 22.44 -8.35 -12.34
N ASN A 466 22.16 -8.65 -13.58
CA ASN A 466 22.94 -8.11 -14.70
C ASN A 466 22.78 -6.59 -14.88
N SER A 467 21.69 -6.01 -14.39
CA SER A 467 21.39 -4.58 -14.41
C SER A 467 22.11 -3.78 -13.32
N ASP A 468 22.46 -4.43 -12.19
CA ASP A 468 22.99 -3.75 -11.01
C ASP A 468 24.51 -3.71 -11.10
N ARG A 469 25.04 -2.88 -11.99
CA ARG A 469 26.48 -2.69 -12.19
C ARG A 469 26.84 -1.22 -12.11
N LEU A 470 27.88 -0.95 -11.33
CA LEU A 470 28.48 0.36 -11.25
C LEU A 470 29.90 0.27 -11.77
N TYR A 471 30.20 1.10 -12.74
CA TYR A 471 31.51 1.15 -13.41
C TYR A 471 32.29 2.34 -12.86
N ILE A 472 33.50 2.12 -12.40
CA ILE A 472 34.41 3.17 -11.94
C ILE A 472 35.52 3.31 -12.99
N TYR A 473 35.66 4.52 -13.53
CA TYR A 473 36.66 4.88 -14.50
C TYR A 473 37.67 5.83 -13.86
N SER A 474 38.94 5.68 -14.25
CA SER A 474 40.03 6.61 -13.90
C SER A 474 40.66 7.17 -15.17
N LYS A 475 41.09 8.44 -15.11
CA LYS A 475 41.81 9.08 -16.22
C LYS A 475 43.13 8.36 -16.46
N VAL A 476 43.42 8.04 -17.71
CA VAL A 476 44.67 7.37 -18.12
C VAL A 476 45.80 8.37 -17.97
N THR A 477 46.77 8.05 -17.14
CA THR A 477 47.98 8.84 -16.96
C THR A 477 48.88 8.67 -18.19
N GLU A 478 49.70 9.68 -18.52
CA GLU A 478 50.59 9.63 -19.71
C GLU A 478 51.60 8.46 -19.67
N GLU A 479 51.93 7.95 -18.46
CA GLU A 479 52.77 6.77 -18.29
C GLU A 479 52.10 5.48 -18.79
N GLU A 480 50.78 5.35 -18.67
CA GLU A 480 50.03 4.18 -19.16
C GLU A 480 49.74 4.21 -20.66
N LYS A 481 49.91 5.36 -21.33
CA LYS A 481 49.79 5.48 -22.79
C LYS A 481 51.04 5.00 -23.57
N GLY A 482 52.13 4.82 -22.84
CA GLY A 482 53.42 4.39 -23.44
C GLY A 482 53.65 2.88 -23.46
N GLU A 483 52.82 2.08 -22.84
CA GLU A 483 52.96 0.61 -22.74
C GLU A 483 52.01 -0.20 -23.65
N LYS A 484 51.29 0.44 -24.58
CA LYS A 484 50.42 -0.27 -25.54
C LYS A 484 50.98 -0.22 -26.95
#